data_3947800879dc480aa13e4c90d029d941
#
_entry.id   3947800879dc480aa13e4c90d029d941
#
_cell.length_a   1.000
_cell.length_b   1.000
_cell.length_c   1.000
_cell.angle_alpha   90.00
_cell.angle_beta   90.00
_cell.angle_gamma   90.00
#
_symmetry.space_group_name_H-M   'P 1'
#
loop_
_entity.id
_entity.type
_entity.pdbx_description
1 polymer ?
#
loop_
_entity_poly.entity_id
_entity_poly.type
_entity_poly.pdbx_seq_one_letter_code
_entity_poly.pdbx_strand_id
1 'polypeptide(L)'
;NSTENGRTRQKRKIAGGSLKRLITEKTENVMKKLVFGVGVNDLGYRVHVQEWVTKDGGKRVRKLVFRCPYYAAWTDMLKRCYSKKHLESKPSYVGTSVCSEWLYASEFKKWMEQQDWEGKSLDKDIIVRGNKLYSPDTCAFVLPATNSFVIASDASRGEYPVGVHLLKRTGKYQAHCGNPFTREQEYLGLFSTPEQAHEAWCKRKHELAQLVAATEADPR
;
A
#
# COMPACT_ATOMS: atom_id res chain seq x y z
N ASN A 1 -74.50 18.32 41.52
CA ASN A 1 -73.29 19.12 41.18
C ASN A 1 -72.05 18.28 41.35
N SER A 2 -71.61 17.69 40.38
CA SER A 2 -70.21 17.13 40.32
C SER A 2 -69.88 16.84 38.86
N THR A 3 -69.00 17.58 38.34
CA THR A 3 -68.47 17.49 36.99
C THR A 3 -67.37 16.43 36.93
N GLU A 4 -67.61 15.36 36.23
CA GLU A 4 -66.57 14.37 35.89
C GLU A 4 -65.75 14.80 34.63
N ASN A 5 -64.49 15.00 34.85
CA ASN A 5 -63.52 15.25 33.79
C ASN A 5 -62.98 13.94 33.20
N GLY A 6 -63.50 13.52 32.06
CA GLY A 6 -62.99 12.36 31.30
C GLY A 6 -61.74 12.73 30.55
N ARG A 7 -60.59 12.28 31.01
CA ARG A 7 -59.35 12.32 30.22
C ARG A 7 -59.25 11.09 29.25
N THR A 8 -59.58 11.31 28.01
CA THR A 8 -59.36 10.34 26.92
C THR A 8 -57.87 10.13 26.67
N ARG A 9 -57.39 8.92 26.94
CA ARG A 9 -56.01 8.47 26.73
C ARG A 9 -55.82 8.15 25.24
N GLN A 10 -55.28 9.11 24.48
CA GLN A 10 -54.92 8.90 23.07
C GLN A 10 -53.73 7.91 22.97
N LYS A 11 -54.00 6.69 22.52
CA LYS A 11 -52.96 5.70 22.14
C LYS A 11 -52.26 6.21 20.90
N ARG A 12 -51.01 6.70 21.05
CA ARG A 12 -50.14 6.96 19.89
C ARG A 12 -49.80 5.65 19.20
N LYS A 13 -50.34 5.44 18.01
CA LYS A 13 -49.87 4.44 17.05
C LYS A 13 -48.45 4.82 16.64
N ILE A 14 -47.46 4.08 17.11
CA ILE A 14 -46.10 4.17 16.59
C ILE A 14 -46.11 3.56 15.20
N ALA A 15 -46.06 4.40 14.20
CA ALA A 15 -46.08 4.01 12.81
C ALA A 15 -44.83 3.19 12.48
N GLY A 16 -45.05 1.96 11.99
CA GLY A 16 -43.98 1.01 11.57
C GLY A 16 -43.14 1.44 10.37
N GLY A 17 -43.24 2.73 9.95
CA GLY A 17 -42.41 3.31 8.90
C GLY A 17 -41.05 3.82 9.39
N SER A 18 -40.92 4.15 10.67
CA SER A 18 -39.69 4.79 11.19
C SER A 18 -38.51 3.80 11.30
N LEU A 19 -38.80 2.54 11.66
CA LEU A 19 -37.73 1.53 11.85
C LEU A 19 -37.14 1.04 10.50
N LYS A 20 -37.99 0.86 9.50
CA LYS A 20 -37.52 0.49 8.14
C LYS A 20 -36.69 1.62 7.50
N ARG A 21 -37.08 2.88 7.72
CA ARG A 21 -36.35 4.05 7.21
C ARG A 21 -34.98 4.21 7.88
N LEU A 22 -34.88 3.95 9.20
CA LEU A 22 -33.62 3.97 9.94
C LEU A 22 -32.67 2.82 9.54
N ILE A 23 -33.24 1.65 9.19
CA ILE A 23 -32.44 0.50 8.71
C ILE A 23 -31.93 0.76 7.30
N THR A 24 -32.77 1.28 6.39
CA THR A 24 -32.36 1.66 5.03
C THR A 24 -31.36 2.81 5.02
N GLU A 25 -31.54 3.84 5.82
CA GLU A 25 -30.59 4.96 5.95
C GLU A 25 -29.25 4.52 6.54
N LYS A 26 -29.21 3.55 7.46
CA LYS A 26 -27.97 2.96 7.98
C LYS A 26 -27.26 2.09 6.93
N THR A 27 -27.99 1.29 6.16
CA THR A 27 -27.41 0.46 5.08
C THR A 27 -26.91 1.30 3.91
N GLU A 28 -27.67 2.33 3.49
CA GLU A 28 -27.20 3.26 2.45
C GLU A 28 -25.99 4.11 2.89
N ASN A 29 -25.91 4.48 4.18
CA ASN A 29 -24.73 5.19 4.72
C ASN A 29 -23.50 4.29 4.86
N VAL A 30 -23.68 2.97 5.07
CA VAL A 30 -22.57 1.98 5.04
C VAL A 30 -22.06 1.80 3.60
N MET A 31 -22.95 1.72 2.61
CA MET A 31 -22.58 1.60 1.19
C MET A 31 -21.86 2.86 0.67
N LYS A 32 -22.17 4.05 1.19
CA LYS A 32 -21.47 5.32 0.83
C LYS A 32 -20.07 5.47 1.43
N LYS A 33 -19.62 4.54 2.27
CA LYS A 33 -18.33 4.60 2.98
C LYS A 33 -17.33 3.52 2.59
N LEU A 34 -17.57 2.81 1.48
CA LEU A 34 -16.60 1.83 1.00
C LEU A 34 -15.30 2.52 0.57
N VAL A 35 -14.18 2.04 1.09
CA VAL A 35 -12.85 2.52 0.73
C VAL A 35 -12.51 2.02 -0.66
N PHE A 36 -12.27 2.94 -1.58
CA PHE A 36 -12.07 2.66 -3.03
C PHE A 36 -13.18 1.82 -3.67
N GLY A 37 -14.41 1.93 -3.15
CA GLY A 37 -15.59 1.24 -3.69
C GLY A 37 -15.74 -0.23 -3.28
N VAL A 38 -14.79 -0.81 -2.55
CA VAL A 38 -14.78 -2.24 -2.20
C VAL A 38 -14.50 -2.53 -0.73
N GLY A 39 -13.63 -1.74 -0.09
CA GLY A 39 -13.13 -2.04 1.25
C GLY A 39 -14.08 -1.58 2.37
N VAL A 40 -14.28 -2.42 3.38
CA VAL A 40 -15.09 -2.15 4.55
C VAL A 40 -14.18 -1.82 5.74
N ASN A 41 -14.26 -0.58 6.25
CA ASN A 41 -13.61 -0.24 7.50
C ASN A 41 -14.52 -0.63 8.68
N ASP A 42 -14.29 -1.80 9.22
CA ASP A 42 -14.97 -2.39 10.36
C ASP A 42 -14.16 -2.31 11.67
N LEU A 43 -13.08 -1.53 11.68
CA LEU A 43 -12.31 -1.25 12.89
C LEU A 43 -13.16 -0.42 13.86
N GLY A 44 -13.36 -0.94 15.05
CA GLY A 44 -14.21 -0.32 16.10
C GLY A 44 -13.61 0.93 16.76
N TYR A 45 -12.58 1.54 16.15
CA TYR A 45 -11.89 2.71 16.70
C TYR A 45 -11.55 3.75 15.62
N ARG A 46 -11.13 4.92 16.08
CA ARG A 46 -10.74 6.04 15.20
C ARG A 46 -9.38 5.78 14.55
N VAL A 47 -9.35 5.60 13.23
CA VAL A 47 -8.15 5.21 12.45
C VAL A 47 -7.20 6.37 12.13
N HIS A 48 -7.64 7.61 12.32
CA HIS A 48 -6.78 8.80 12.22
C HIS A 48 -7.29 9.91 13.13
N VAL A 49 -6.37 10.73 13.62
CA VAL A 49 -6.65 11.92 14.42
C VAL A 49 -6.05 13.13 13.73
N GLN A 50 -6.84 14.18 13.61
CA GLN A 50 -6.41 15.46 13.07
C GLN A 50 -6.62 16.55 14.11
N GLU A 51 -5.68 17.46 14.23
CA GLU A 51 -5.73 18.64 15.08
C GLU A 51 -5.71 19.92 14.27
N TRP A 52 -6.33 20.96 14.80
CA TRP A 52 -6.23 22.28 14.23
C TRP A 52 -4.94 22.95 14.71
N VAL A 53 -4.06 23.30 13.77
CA VAL A 53 -2.86 24.06 14.04
C VAL A 53 -2.92 25.39 13.31
N THR A 54 -2.38 26.45 13.93
CA THR A 54 -2.25 27.76 13.30
C THR A 54 -0.88 27.81 12.63
N LYS A 55 -0.86 28.08 11.31
CA LYS A 55 0.36 28.36 10.56
C LYS A 55 0.76 29.82 10.69
N ASP A 56 1.99 30.13 10.31
CA ASP A 56 2.48 31.50 10.17
C ASP A 56 1.48 32.30 9.30
N GLY A 57 1.12 33.49 9.77
CA GLY A 57 0.05 34.29 9.16
C GLY A 57 -1.36 34.04 9.69
N GLY A 58 -1.54 33.28 10.81
CA GLY A 58 -2.82 33.12 11.51
C GLY A 58 -3.80 32.13 10.85
N LYS A 59 -3.46 31.51 9.71
CA LYS A 59 -4.34 30.56 9.02
C LYS A 59 -4.41 29.22 9.76
N ARG A 60 -5.62 28.82 10.17
CA ARG A 60 -5.85 27.49 10.76
C ARG A 60 -5.93 26.41 9.69
N VAL A 61 -5.19 25.33 9.90
CA VAL A 61 -5.18 24.14 9.04
C VAL A 61 -5.33 22.88 9.88
N ARG A 62 -5.93 21.83 9.31
CA ARG A 62 -5.95 20.51 9.96
C ARG A 62 -4.62 19.82 9.70
N LYS A 63 -3.96 19.37 10.78
CA LYS A 63 -2.74 18.55 10.74
C LYS A 63 -3.08 17.14 11.19
N LEU A 64 -2.66 16.14 10.41
CA LEU A 64 -2.76 14.75 10.82
C LEU A 64 -1.70 14.49 11.89
N VAL A 65 -2.14 14.08 13.10
CA VAL A 65 -1.26 13.77 14.24
C VAL A 65 -1.12 12.28 14.50
N PHE A 66 -2.11 11.50 14.07
CA PHE A 66 -2.06 10.04 14.16
C PHE A 66 -2.77 9.40 12.98
N ARG A 67 -2.16 8.35 12.43
CA ARG A 67 -2.77 7.43 11.48
C ARG A 67 -2.46 6.00 11.90
N CYS A 68 -3.49 5.18 12.07
CA CYS A 68 -3.34 3.78 12.40
C CYS A 68 -2.51 3.06 11.32
N PRO A 69 -1.40 2.38 11.67
CA PRO A 69 -0.52 1.76 10.68
C PRO A 69 -1.23 0.64 9.90
N TYR A 70 -2.06 -0.15 10.56
CA TYR A 70 -2.86 -1.21 9.91
C TYR A 70 -3.81 -0.65 8.86
N TYR A 71 -4.55 0.40 9.22
CA TYR A 71 -5.44 1.09 8.29
C TYR A 71 -4.68 1.76 7.15
N ALA A 72 -3.49 2.28 7.43
CA ALA A 72 -2.63 2.87 6.42
C ALA A 72 -2.19 1.84 5.38
N ALA A 73 -1.63 0.71 5.80
CA ALA A 73 -1.19 -0.37 4.92
C ALA A 73 -2.36 -0.95 4.11
N TRP A 74 -3.51 -1.20 4.77
CA TRP A 74 -4.72 -1.69 4.15
C TRP A 74 -5.27 -0.73 3.07
N THR A 75 -5.38 0.56 3.37
CA THR A 75 -5.85 1.53 2.38
C THR A 75 -4.87 1.74 1.23
N ASP A 76 -3.57 1.65 1.47
CA ASP A 76 -2.56 1.74 0.42
C ASP A 76 -2.59 0.50 -0.50
N MET A 77 -2.86 -0.69 0.01
CA MET A 77 -3.13 -1.90 -0.76
C MET A 77 -4.37 -1.74 -1.66
N LEU A 78 -5.51 -1.34 -1.08
CA LEU A 78 -6.75 -1.11 -1.85
C LEU A 78 -6.56 -0.02 -2.91
N LYS A 79 -5.84 1.05 -2.58
CA LYS A 79 -5.51 2.13 -3.53
C LYS A 79 -4.76 1.61 -4.75
N ARG A 80 -3.78 0.72 -4.55
CA ARG A 80 -3.01 0.10 -5.64
C ARG A 80 -3.90 -0.71 -6.59
N CYS A 81 -4.92 -1.40 -6.05
CA CYS A 81 -5.80 -2.28 -6.83
C CYS A 81 -6.99 -1.54 -7.47
N TYR A 82 -7.58 -0.56 -6.78
CA TYR A 82 -8.91 -0.05 -7.12
C TYR A 82 -8.99 1.46 -7.36
N SER A 83 -7.91 2.23 -7.12
CA SER A 83 -7.90 3.66 -7.42
C SER A 83 -7.65 3.91 -8.91
N LYS A 84 -8.64 4.42 -9.65
CA LYS A 84 -8.52 4.78 -11.06
C LYS A 84 -7.29 5.66 -11.32
N LYS A 85 -7.12 6.74 -10.55
CA LYS A 85 -5.96 7.65 -10.66
C LYS A 85 -4.63 6.93 -10.44
N HIS A 86 -4.58 5.94 -9.52
CA HIS A 86 -3.36 5.19 -9.28
C HIS A 86 -3.05 4.24 -10.43
N LEU A 87 -4.05 3.53 -10.96
CA LEU A 87 -3.91 2.59 -12.08
C LEU A 87 -3.50 3.31 -13.37
N GLU A 88 -4.01 4.51 -13.62
CA GLU A 88 -3.58 5.36 -14.73
C GLU A 88 -2.09 5.75 -14.64
N SER A 89 -1.60 6.07 -13.42
CA SER A 89 -0.20 6.47 -13.19
C SER A 89 0.76 5.28 -13.04
N LYS A 90 0.24 4.09 -12.72
CA LYS A 90 1.01 2.86 -12.46
C LYS A 90 0.34 1.66 -13.14
N PRO A 91 0.46 1.52 -14.47
CA PRO A 91 -0.20 0.46 -15.25
C PRO A 91 0.17 -0.97 -14.81
N SER A 92 1.34 -1.16 -14.16
CA SER A 92 1.77 -2.46 -13.63
C SER A 92 0.80 -3.07 -12.60
N TYR A 93 -0.04 -2.25 -11.97
CA TYR A 93 -1.09 -2.70 -11.04
C TYR A 93 -2.41 -3.07 -11.72
N VAL A 94 -2.57 -2.85 -13.01
CA VAL A 94 -3.78 -3.25 -13.74
C VAL A 94 -3.97 -4.76 -13.64
N GLY A 95 -5.21 -5.18 -13.31
CA GLY A 95 -5.56 -6.58 -13.06
C GLY A 95 -5.15 -7.12 -11.69
N THR A 96 -4.63 -6.26 -10.80
CA THR A 96 -4.35 -6.65 -9.41
C THR A 96 -5.62 -6.61 -8.58
N SER A 97 -5.80 -7.60 -7.70
CA SER A 97 -6.97 -7.75 -6.81
C SER A 97 -6.55 -8.06 -5.37
N VAL A 98 -7.52 -8.03 -4.48
CA VAL A 98 -7.37 -8.38 -3.06
C VAL A 98 -8.30 -9.54 -2.75
N CYS A 99 -7.88 -10.51 -1.93
CA CYS A 99 -8.73 -11.61 -1.48
C CYS A 99 -9.94 -11.09 -0.70
N SER A 100 -11.01 -11.89 -0.66
CA SER A 100 -12.28 -11.51 -0.05
C SER A 100 -12.17 -11.11 1.41
N GLU A 101 -11.34 -11.81 2.17
CA GLU A 101 -11.11 -11.59 3.60
C GLU A 101 -10.49 -10.21 3.84
N TRP A 102 -9.52 -9.81 3.03
CA TRP A 102 -8.84 -8.53 3.17
C TRP A 102 -9.60 -7.32 2.62
N LEU A 103 -10.80 -7.52 2.10
CA LEU A 103 -11.73 -6.41 1.89
C LEU A 103 -12.23 -5.83 3.22
N TYR A 104 -12.12 -6.57 4.33
CA TYR A 104 -12.39 -6.11 5.68
C TYR A 104 -11.11 -5.69 6.39
N ALA A 105 -11.09 -4.47 6.91
CA ALA A 105 -9.91 -3.91 7.57
C ALA A 105 -9.49 -4.70 8.82
N SER A 106 -10.46 -5.29 9.54
CA SER A 106 -10.21 -6.12 10.73
C SER A 106 -9.46 -7.41 10.39
N GLU A 107 -9.80 -8.08 9.28
CA GLU A 107 -9.15 -9.32 8.87
C GLU A 107 -7.71 -9.06 8.38
N PHE A 108 -7.50 -8.01 7.59
CA PHE A 108 -6.16 -7.58 7.22
C PHE A 108 -5.31 -7.23 8.45
N LYS A 109 -5.88 -6.51 9.43
CA LYS A 109 -5.21 -6.17 10.68
C LYS A 109 -4.77 -7.42 11.45
N LYS A 110 -5.66 -8.41 11.64
CA LYS A 110 -5.34 -9.68 12.32
C LYS A 110 -4.14 -10.37 11.70
N TRP A 111 -4.07 -10.44 10.37
CA TRP A 111 -2.93 -11.00 9.66
C TRP A 111 -1.67 -10.17 9.85
N MET A 112 -1.76 -8.85 9.68
CA MET A 112 -0.63 -7.93 9.78
C MET A 112 0.00 -7.93 11.18
N GLU A 113 -0.79 -8.11 12.24
CA GLU A 113 -0.31 -8.20 13.64
C GLU A 113 0.59 -9.42 13.89
N GLN A 114 0.50 -10.44 13.04
CA GLN A 114 1.33 -11.63 13.10
C GLN A 114 2.62 -11.52 12.28
N GLN A 115 2.80 -10.39 11.57
CA GLN A 115 3.95 -10.17 10.71
C GLN A 115 4.95 -9.21 11.36
N ASP A 116 6.20 -9.32 10.98
CA ASP A 116 7.22 -8.30 11.25
C ASP A 116 7.09 -7.16 10.20
N TRP A 117 6.21 -6.21 10.48
CA TRP A 117 5.80 -5.17 9.53
C TRP A 117 6.41 -3.79 9.79
N GLU A 118 6.97 -3.53 10.99
CA GLU A 118 7.45 -2.19 11.35
C GLU A 118 8.62 -1.75 10.47
N GLY A 119 8.48 -0.57 9.85
CA GLY A 119 9.46 -0.06 8.90
C GLY A 119 9.51 -0.77 7.54
N LYS A 120 8.65 -1.77 7.32
CA LYS A 120 8.60 -2.58 6.10
C LYS A 120 7.43 -2.18 5.19
N SER A 121 7.50 -2.59 3.95
CA SER A 121 6.48 -2.38 2.93
C SER A 121 5.80 -3.69 2.56
N LEU A 122 4.47 -3.67 2.44
CA LEU A 122 3.71 -4.82 1.93
C LEU A 122 4.03 -5.03 0.44
N ASP A 123 4.56 -6.21 0.13
CA ASP A 123 4.83 -6.68 -1.22
C ASP A 123 4.02 -7.94 -1.55
N LYS A 124 3.58 -8.09 -2.80
CA LYS A 124 2.80 -9.23 -3.31
C LYS A 124 3.57 -10.10 -4.31
N ASP A 125 4.71 -9.61 -4.79
CA ASP A 125 5.46 -10.22 -5.89
C ASP A 125 6.70 -10.98 -5.40
N ILE A 126 7.14 -10.75 -4.15
CA ILE A 126 8.38 -11.32 -3.64
C ILE A 126 8.31 -12.83 -3.43
N ILE A 127 7.14 -13.33 -3.00
CA ILE A 127 6.91 -14.78 -2.82
C ILE A 127 6.63 -15.44 -4.16
N VAL A 128 5.75 -14.82 -4.97
CA VAL A 128 5.34 -15.34 -6.28
C VAL A 128 5.51 -14.24 -7.32
N ARG A 129 6.55 -14.35 -8.14
CA ARG A 129 6.86 -13.33 -9.15
C ARG A 129 5.71 -13.15 -10.14
N GLY A 130 5.33 -11.89 -10.36
CA GLY A 130 4.25 -11.54 -11.30
C GLY A 130 2.84 -11.79 -10.75
N ASN A 131 2.74 -12.09 -9.45
CA ASN A 131 1.45 -12.29 -8.79
C ASN A 131 0.56 -11.04 -8.88
N LYS A 132 -0.76 -11.26 -9.03
CA LYS A 132 -1.78 -10.21 -9.15
C LYS A 132 -2.79 -10.22 -8.00
N LEU A 133 -2.61 -11.08 -7.00
CA LEU A 133 -3.51 -11.21 -5.85
C LEU A 133 -2.80 -10.80 -4.56
N TYR A 134 -3.39 -9.89 -3.81
CA TYR A 134 -3.02 -9.65 -2.42
C TYR A 134 -3.78 -10.63 -1.52
N SER A 135 -3.04 -11.53 -0.87
CA SER A 135 -3.58 -12.52 0.08
C SER A 135 -2.54 -12.88 1.14
N PRO A 136 -2.94 -13.55 2.25
CA PRO A 136 -2.01 -14.05 3.26
C PRO A 136 -0.88 -14.91 2.69
N ASP A 137 -1.19 -15.73 1.67
CA ASP A 137 -0.26 -16.71 1.10
C ASP A 137 0.72 -16.10 0.09
N THR A 138 0.41 -14.92 -0.45
CA THR A 138 1.21 -14.31 -1.54
C THR A 138 1.91 -13.03 -1.13
N CYS A 139 1.61 -12.49 0.05
CA CYS A 139 2.17 -11.23 0.51
C CYS A 139 3.15 -11.41 1.66
N ALA A 140 4.17 -10.56 1.67
CA ALA A 140 5.09 -10.41 2.79
C ALA A 140 5.39 -8.93 3.04
N PHE A 141 5.78 -8.61 4.28
CA PHE A 141 6.39 -7.32 4.60
C PHE A 141 7.90 -7.41 4.42
N VAL A 142 8.44 -6.53 3.59
CA VAL A 142 9.88 -6.50 3.24
C VAL A 142 10.45 -5.11 3.42
N LEU A 143 11.74 -5.02 3.72
CA LEU A 143 12.42 -3.74 3.79
C LEU A 143 12.28 -2.97 2.46
N PRO A 144 12.11 -1.64 2.48
CA PRO A 144 12.04 -0.84 1.26
C PRO A 144 13.27 -1.03 0.35
N ALA A 145 14.45 -1.28 0.94
CA ALA A 145 15.66 -1.60 0.21
C ALA A 145 15.53 -2.89 -0.59
N THR A 146 15.04 -3.96 0.06
CA THR A 146 14.78 -5.26 -0.58
C THR A 146 13.76 -5.14 -1.70
N ASN A 147 12.65 -4.49 -1.44
CA ASN A 147 11.59 -4.28 -2.43
C ASN A 147 12.13 -3.54 -3.67
N SER A 148 12.84 -2.42 -3.49
CA SER A 148 13.44 -1.67 -4.60
C SER A 148 14.55 -2.44 -5.32
N PHE A 149 15.27 -3.31 -4.62
CA PHE A 149 16.34 -4.12 -5.17
C PHE A 149 15.82 -5.25 -6.07
N VAL A 150 14.67 -5.85 -5.74
CA VAL A 150 14.09 -6.99 -6.48
C VAL A 150 13.27 -6.53 -7.69
N ILE A 151 12.78 -5.27 -7.70
CA ILE A 151 11.98 -4.75 -8.82
C ILE A 151 12.82 -4.78 -10.12
N ALA A 152 12.38 -5.56 -11.09
CA ALA A 152 12.91 -5.53 -12.45
C ALA A 152 12.23 -4.40 -13.23
N SER A 153 13.00 -3.36 -13.61
CA SER A 153 12.51 -2.22 -14.40
C SER A 153 12.55 -2.55 -15.90
N ASP A 154 11.79 -3.56 -16.33
CA ASP A 154 11.79 -4.01 -17.74
C ASP A 154 11.32 -2.92 -18.72
N ALA A 155 10.40 -2.05 -18.28
CA ALA A 155 9.86 -0.98 -19.12
C ALA A 155 10.86 0.16 -19.42
N SER A 156 11.96 0.26 -18.67
CA SER A 156 12.99 1.29 -18.86
C SER A 156 14.29 0.74 -19.48
N ARG A 157 14.25 -0.50 -20.00
CA ARG A 157 15.40 -1.12 -20.65
C ARG A 157 15.72 -0.42 -21.97
N GLY A 158 16.97 0.00 -22.10
CA GLY A 158 17.53 0.44 -23.37
C GLY A 158 17.94 -0.72 -24.27
N GLU A 159 18.75 -0.44 -25.29
CA GLU A 159 19.28 -1.40 -26.25
C GLU A 159 20.21 -2.45 -25.60
N TYR A 160 20.87 -2.12 -24.49
CA TYR A 160 21.86 -2.95 -23.82
C TYR A 160 21.29 -3.70 -22.61
N PRO A 161 21.98 -4.77 -22.14
CA PRO A 161 21.61 -5.50 -20.93
C PRO A 161 21.51 -4.58 -19.71
N VAL A 162 20.78 -5.05 -18.67
CA VAL A 162 20.59 -4.30 -17.42
C VAL A 162 21.93 -3.89 -16.80
N GLY A 163 22.00 -2.61 -16.38
CA GLY A 163 23.19 -2.05 -15.74
C GLY A 163 24.27 -1.58 -16.70
N VAL A 164 24.06 -1.72 -18.03
CA VAL A 164 25.04 -1.39 -19.06
C VAL A 164 24.64 -0.14 -19.84
N HIS A 165 25.61 0.75 -20.06
CA HIS A 165 25.45 1.98 -20.84
C HIS A 165 26.62 2.15 -21.82
N LEU A 166 26.32 2.47 -23.08
CA LEU A 166 27.34 2.80 -24.07
C LEU A 166 27.91 4.22 -23.83
N LEU A 167 29.19 4.32 -23.61
CA LEU A 167 29.92 5.59 -23.60
C LEU A 167 30.29 5.96 -25.06
N LYS A 168 29.41 6.71 -25.73
CA LYS A 168 29.52 7.06 -27.15
C LYS A 168 30.87 7.65 -27.52
N ARG A 169 31.53 8.42 -26.61
CA ARG A 169 32.83 9.05 -26.87
C ARG A 169 33.98 8.04 -27.10
N THR A 170 33.91 6.87 -26.48
CA THR A 170 34.98 5.88 -26.51
C THR A 170 34.58 4.57 -27.18
N GLY A 171 33.29 4.37 -27.50
CA GLY A 171 32.73 3.12 -27.98
C GLY A 171 32.76 1.99 -26.95
N LYS A 172 33.04 2.29 -25.66
CA LYS A 172 33.12 1.31 -24.59
C LYS A 172 31.83 1.30 -23.75
N TYR A 173 31.66 0.24 -22.97
CA TYR A 173 30.46 -0.02 -22.16
C TYR A 173 30.75 0.20 -20.68
N GLN A 174 29.96 1.05 -20.01
CA GLN A 174 30.01 1.26 -18.57
C GLN A 174 29.03 0.35 -17.87
N ALA A 175 29.44 -0.26 -16.75
CA ALA A 175 28.55 -0.97 -15.86
C ALA A 175 28.27 -0.17 -14.61
N HIS A 176 26.98 -0.09 -14.21
CA HIS A 176 26.51 0.56 -13.00
C HIS A 176 25.50 -0.34 -12.27
N CYS A 177 25.64 -0.46 -10.95
CA CYS A 177 24.70 -1.20 -10.09
C CYS A 177 24.18 -0.31 -8.98
N GLY A 178 22.85 -0.25 -8.83
CA GLY A 178 22.25 0.46 -7.69
C GLY A 178 22.51 -0.28 -6.39
N ASN A 179 23.06 0.42 -5.39
CA ASN A 179 23.25 -0.10 -4.05
C ASN A 179 21.98 0.17 -3.20
N PRO A 180 21.31 -0.86 -2.66
CA PRO A 180 20.07 -0.68 -1.88
C PRO A 180 20.32 -0.04 -0.52
N PHE A 181 21.54 -0.09 0.03
CA PHE A 181 21.89 0.46 1.34
C PHE A 181 22.23 1.95 1.27
N THR A 182 23.06 2.35 0.29
CA THR A 182 23.46 3.75 0.11
C THR A 182 22.48 4.54 -0.74
N ARG A 183 21.64 3.85 -1.55
CA ARG A 183 20.75 4.41 -2.57
C ARG A 183 21.48 5.12 -3.72
N GLU A 184 22.76 4.84 -3.88
CA GLU A 184 23.60 5.40 -4.93
C GLU A 184 23.86 4.39 -6.04
N GLN A 185 24.28 4.89 -7.21
CA GLN A 185 24.76 4.08 -8.33
C GLN A 185 26.25 3.84 -8.17
N GLU A 186 26.65 2.57 -8.03
CA GLU A 186 28.05 2.16 -8.01
C GLU A 186 28.56 2.00 -9.44
N TYR A 187 29.66 2.65 -9.76
CA TYR A 187 30.38 2.45 -11.01
C TYR A 187 31.26 1.20 -10.91
N LEU A 188 31.05 0.23 -11.81
CA LEU A 188 31.73 -1.07 -11.78
C LEU A 188 32.88 -1.19 -12.78
N GLY A 189 33.01 -0.23 -13.68
CA GLY A 189 34.10 -0.21 -14.64
C GLY A 189 33.69 0.08 -16.09
N LEU A 190 34.70 0.07 -16.96
CA LEU A 190 34.57 0.29 -18.38
C LEU A 190 35.05 -0.95 -19.14
N PHE A 191 34.22 -1.49 -20.03
CA PHE A 191 34.42 -2.77 -20.69
C PHE A 191 34.40 -2.61 -22.21
N SER A 192 34.98 -3.61 -22.92
CA SER A 192 35.03 -3.59 -24.36
C SER A 192 33.75 -4.12 -25.03
N THR A 193 32.98 -4.96 -24.30
CA THR A 193 31.71 -5.49 -24.77
C THR A 193 30.59 -5.30 -23.76
N PRO A 194 29.34 -5.26 -24.21
CA PRO A 194 28.19 -5.13 -23.29
C PRO A 194 28.01 -6.36 -22.39
N GLU A 195 28.43 -7.56 -22.87
CA GLU A 195 28.36 -8.80 -22.11
C GLU A 195 29.28 -8.75 -20.89
N GLN A 196 30.55 -8.30 -21.07
CA GLN A 196 31.52 -8.14 -19.98
C GLN A 196 31.01 -7.12 -18.93
N ALA A 197 30.43 -6.01 -19.38
CA ALA A 197 29.84 -5.00 -18.50
C ALA A 197 28.66 -5.60 -17.73
N HIS A 198 27.84 -6.40 -18.38
CA HIS A 198 26.70 -7.06 -17.73
C HIS A 198 27.13 -8.14 -16.73
N GLU A 199 28.17 -8.90 -17.01
CA GLU A 199 28.74 -9.88 -16.09
C GLU A 199 29.21 -9.20 -14.78
N ALA A 200 29.92 -8.08 -14.90
CA ALA A 200 30.32 -7.28 -13.73
C ALA A 200 29.10 -6.81 -12.93
N TRP A 201 28.03 -6.38 -13.59
CA TRP A 201 26.77 -6.03 -12.95
C TRP A 201 26.13 -7.23 -12.25
N CYS A 202 26.05 -8.39 -12.91
CA CYS A 202 25.48 -9.61 -12.33
C CYS A 202 26.22 -10.02 -11.05
N LYS A 203 27.58 -10.01 -11.10
CA LYS A 203 28.40 -10.32 -9.92
C LYS A 203 28.09 -9.38 -8.76
N ARG A 204 28.11 -8.07 -9.01
CA ARG A 204 27.83 -7.08 -7.95
C ARG A 204 26.41 -7.19 -7.43
N LYS A 205 25.43 -7.41 -8.31
CA LYS A 205 24.04 -7.62 -7.96
C LYS A 205 23.86 -8.82 -7.05
N HIS A 206 24.58 -9.91 -7.30
CA HIS A 206 24.56 -11.12 -6.48
C HIS A 206 25.15 -10.89 -5.08
N GLU A 207 26.29 -10.20 -4.98
CA GLU A 207 26.91 -9.81 -3.70
C GLU A 207 25.92 -8.96 -2.86
N LEU A 208 25.30 -7.96 -3.47
CA LEU A 208 24.30 -7.12 -2.79
C LEU A 208 23.06 -7.93 -2.38
N ALA A 209 22.64 -8.91 -3.18
CA ALA A 209 21.52 -9.79 -2.82
C ALA A 209 21.82 -10.63 -1.57
N GLN A 210 23.03 -11.14 -1.42
CA GLN A 210 23.45 -11.87 -0.21
C GLN A 210 23.43 -10.95 1.01
N LEU A 211 23.91 -9.73 0.90
CA LEU A 211 23.87 -8.75 2.00
C LEU A 211 22.43 -8.38 2.40
N VAL A 212 21.54 -8.17 1.40
CA VAL A 212 20.12 -7.90 1.65
C VAL A 212 19.47 -9.09 2.37
N ALA A 213 19.73 -10.31 1.91
CA ALA A 213 19.19 -11.51 2.53
C ALA A 213 19.68 -11.68 4.00
N ALA A 214 20.95 -11.38 4.27
CA ALA A 214 21.48 -11.39 5.63
C ALA A 214 20.80 -10.34 6.54
N THR A 215 20.49 -9.16 6.00
CA THR A 215 19.80 -8.09 6.76
C THR A 215 18.34 -8.45 7.07
N GLU A 216 17.65 -9.17 6.17
CA GLU A 216 16.28 -9.65 6.43
C GLU A 216 16.24 -10.80 7.45
N ALA A 217 17.31 -11.61 7.50
CA ALA A 217 17.41 -12.74 8.43
C ALA A 217 17.77 -12.33 9.88
N ASP A 218 18.35 -11.14 10.09
CA ASP A 218 18.74 -10.60 11.40
C ASP A 218 18.01 -9.27 11.68
N PRO A 219 16.77 -9.33 12.15
CA PRO A 219 15.98 -8.12 12.46
C PRO A 219 16.41 -7.58 13.84
N ARG A 220 17.56 -6.92 13.94
CA ARG A 220 17.95 -6.12 15.10
C ARG A 220 17.57 -4.67 14.96
#